data_3a9496d77e3e7cbaef0111157ccae556
#
_entry.id   3a9496d77e3e7cbaef0111157ccae556
#
_cell.length_a   1.000
_cell.length_b   1.000
_cell.length_c   1.000
_cell.angle_alpha   90.00
_cell.angle_beta   90.00
_cell.angle_gamma   90.00
#
_symmetry.space_group_name_H-M   'P 1'
#
loop_
_entity.id
_entity.type
_entity.pdbx_description
1 polymer ?
#
loop_
_entity_poly.entity_id
_entity_poly.type
_entity_poly.pdbx_seq_one_letter_code
_entity_poly.pdbx_strand_id
1 'polypeptide(L)'
;MTGDKKMEFYRDEMIRDLRESDCNVIFTKVNGEERDMICTLNPDKISYELKGKDTQPNDKVIRAWDINKEAFRSFRVENVKYFCKI
;
A
#
# COMPACT_ATOMS: atom_id res chain seq x y z
N MET A 1 4.04 5.53 -28.13
CA MET A 1 4.14 5.42 -27.77
C MET A 1 4.25 5.17 -27.13
N THR A 2 4.39 5.19 -26.83
CA THR A 2 4.63 5.16 -26.05
C THR A 2 5.15 4.19 -25.56
N GLY A 3 5.89 3.76 -25.81
CA GLY A 3 6.45 2.74 -25.31
C GLY A 3 7.13 2.85 -24.10
N ASP A 4 7.42 3.88 -23.72
CA ASP A 4 8.11 4.04 -22.56
C ASP A 4 7.24 3.83 -21.48
N LYS A 5 6.57 2.83 -21.43
CA LYS A 5 5.78 2.57 -20.48
C LYS A 5 6.44 2.35 -19.26
N LYS A 6 6.43 3.17 -18.33
CA LYS A 6 6.93 2.94 -17.08
C LYS A 6 5.93 2.20 -16.35
N MET A 7 6.28 1.41 -15.38
CA MET A 7 5.36 0.76 -14.49
C MET A 7 4.80 1.81 -13.64
N GLU A 8 3.57 2.17 -13.85
CA GLU A 8 2.95 3.19 -13.05
C GLU A 8 1.87 2.59 -12.22
N PHE A 9 1.83 2.91 -10.96
CA PHE A 9 0.82 2.41 -10.05
C PHE A 9 -0.08 3.57 -9.66
N TYR A 10 -1.36 3.42 -9.89
CA TYR A 10 -2.32 4.48 -9.62
C TYR A 10 -2.89 4.31 -8.22
N ARG A 11 -2.82 5.35 -7.46
CA ARG A 11 -3.19 5.33 -6.05
C ARG A 11 -4.60 4.80 -5.81
N ASP A 12 -5.55 5.26 -6.60
CA ASP A 12 -6.93 4.84 -6.39
C ASP A 12 -7.11 3.36 -6.64
N GLU A 13 -6.42 2.82 -7.62
CA GLU A 13 -6.50 1.40 -7.91
C GLU A 13 -5.83 0.59 -6.82
N MET A 14 -4.72 1.09 -6.30
CA MET A 14 -4.03 0.39 -5.22
C MET A 14 -4.90 0.35 -3.98
N ILE A 15 -5.55 1.45 -3.65
CA ILE A 15 -6.41 1.50 -2.49
C ILE A 15 -7.58 0.56 -2.65
N ARG A 16 -8.17 0.50 -3.84
CA ARG A 16 -9.26 -0.41 -4.09
C ARG A 16 -8.83 -1.85 -3.88
N ASP A 17 -7.66 -2.22 -4.41
CA ASP A 17 -7.16 -3.58 -4.27
C ASP A 17 -6.86 -3.89 -2.81
N LEU A 18 -6.32 -2.93 -2.07
CA LEU A 18 -6.02 -3.12 -0.66
C LEU A 18 -7.29 -3.33 0.15
N ARG A 19 -8.38 -2.69 -0.23
CA ARG A 19 -9.64 -2.86 0.48
C ARG A 19 -10.25 -4.21 0.20
N GLU A 20 -9.93 -4.80 -0.95
CA GLU A 20 -10.51 -6.07 -1.33
C GLU A 20 -9.72 -7.26 -0.84
N SER A 21 -8.41 -7.13 -0.73
CA SER A 21 -7.61 -8.27 -0.34
C SER A 21 -6.26 -7.81 0.17
N ASP A 22 -5.46 -8.77 0.60
CA ASP A 22 -4.09 -8.50 0.99
C ASP A 22 -3.29 -8.24 -0.28
N CYS A 23 -2.31 -7.37 -0.18
CA CYS A 23 -1.46 -7.03 -1.32
C CYS A 23 -0.01 -7.07 -0.90
N ASN A 24 0.83 -7.48 -1.83
CA ASN A 24 2.27 -7.44 -1.60
C ASN A 24 2.79 -6.14 -2.22
N VAL A 25 3.47 -5.34 -1.43
CA VAL A 25 3.99 -4.06 -1.88
C VAL A 25 5.48 -4.01 -1.61
N ILE A 26 6.25 -3.62 -2.60
CA ILE A 26 7.68 -3.38 -2.43
C ILE A 26 7.93 -1.93 -2.77
N PHE A 27 8.50 -1.20 -1.85
CA PHE A 27 8.72 0.23 -2.06
C PHE A 27 10.05 0.64 -1.46
N THR A 28 10.54 1.81 -1.88
CA THR A 28 11.80 2.35 -1.37
C THR A 28 11.50 3.29 -0.23
N LYS A 29 12.12 3.05 0.90
CA LYS A 29 11.94 3.92 2.06
C LYS A 29 12.71 5.21 1.87
N VAL A 30 12.44 6.16 2.73
CA VAL A 30 13.08 7.45 2.65
C VAL A 30 14.60 7.33 2.74
N ASN A 31 15.09 6.38 3.50
CA ASN A 31 16.52 6.21 3.65
C ASN A 31 17.15 5.39 2.53
N GLY A 32 16.40 5.07 1.50
CA GLY A 32 16.93 4.36 0.34
C GLY A 32 16.81 2.86 0.41
N GLU A 33 16.33 2.32 1.51
CA GLU A 33 16.20 0.86 1.61
C GLU A 33 14.90 0.40 1.02
N GLU A 34 14.88 -0.79 0.47
CA GLU A 34 13.66 -1.38 -0.03
C GLU A 34 12.96 -2.12 1.07
N ARG A 35 11.64 -2.00 1.10
CA ARG A 35 10.83 -2.75 2.05
C ARG A 35 9.79 -3.55 1.28
N ASP A 36 9.68 -4.83 1.66
CA ASP A 36 8.71 -5.74 1.07
C ASP A 36 7.72 -6.06 2.19
N MET A 37 6.47 -5.72 2.00
CA MET A 37 5.49 -6.00 3.04
C MET A 37 4.18 -6.49 2.44
N ILE A 38 3.41 -7.21 3.26
CA ILE A 38 2.07 -7.62 2.90
C ILE A 38 1.13 -6.80 3.74
N CYS A 39 0.24 -6.07 3.11
CA CYS A 39 -0.61 -5.14 3.81
C CYS A 39 -2.01 -5.14 3.23
N THR A 40 -2.92 -4.49 3.93
CA THR A 40 -4.32 -4.49 3.53
C THR A 40 -5.02 -3.26 4.07
N LEU A 41 -6.15 -2.92 3.47
CA LEU A 41 -7.08 -1.96 4.03
C LEU A 41 -8.44 -2.60 4.22
N ASN A 42 -8.52 -3.91 4.13
CA ASN A 42 -9.77 -4.64 4.34
C ASN A 42 -10.09 -4.63 5.83
N PRO A 43 -11.19 -4.04 6.24
CA PRO A 43 -11.49 -3.92 7.67
C PRO A 43 -11.60 -5.27 8.38
N ASP A 44 -11.92 -6.31 7.65
CA ASP A 44 -12.04 -7.62 8.28
C ASP A 44 -10.69 -8.20 8.68
N LYS A 45 -9.62 -7.67 8.11
CA LYS A 45 -8.29 -8.15 8.43
C LYS A 45 -7.58 -7.30 9.45
N ILE A 46 -8.10 -6.14 9.76
CA ILE A 46 -7.48 -5.24 10.73
C ILE A 46 -8.08 -5.53 12.08
N SER A 47 -7.25 -5.95 12.99
CA SER A 47 -7.74 -6.45 14.26
C SER A 47 -7.75 -5.43 15.35
N TYR A 48 -7.86 -4.17 15.08
CA TYR A 48 -7.89 -3.17 16.07
C TYR A 48 -9.16 -2.41 16.06
N GLU A 49 -9.39 -1.62 17.05
CA GLU A 49 -10.50 -0.73 17.07
C GLU A 49 -10.33 0.30 16.02
N LEU A 50 -9.17 0.40 15.36
CA LEU A 50 -8.96 1.33 14.27
C LEU A 50 -9.60 0.83 12.99
N LYS A 51 -10.09 -0.37 13.01
CA LYS A 51 -10.83 -0.89 11.90
C LYS A 51 -11.91 0.08 11.54
N GLY A 52 -12.09 0.35 10.27
CA GLY A 52 -13.08 1.30 9.83
C GLY A 52 -12.58 2.72 9.71
N LYS A 53 -11.41 2.99 10.25
CA LYS A 53 -10.87 4.32 10.15
C LYS A 53 -9.89 4.37 9.01
N ASP A 54 -10.37 4.17 7.82
CA ASP A 54 -9.54 4.12 6.64
C ASP A 54 -9.25 5.55 6.23
N THR A 55 -8.48 6.25 7.03
CA THR A 55 -8.16 7.63 6.77
C THR A 55 -6.79 7.72 6.16
N GLN A 56 -6.70 8.32 5.01
CA GLN A 56 -5.45 8.44 4.30
C GLN A 56 -4.81 9.79 4.57
N PRO A 57 -3.48 9.86 4.73
CA PRO A 57 -2.82 11.10 5.10
C PRO A 57 -2.87 12.15 4.01
N ASN A 58 -2.68 11.78 2.77
CA ASN A 58 -2.80 12.72 1.66
C ASN A 58 -2.85 11.92 0.37
N ASP A 59 -2.89 12.61 -0.77
CA ASP A 59 -3.09 11.90 -2.02
C ASP A 59 -1.80 11.40 -2.63
N LYS A 60 -0.67 11.51 -1.96
CA LYS A 60 0.59 10.99 -2.47
C LYS A 60 1.07 9.80 -1.66
N VAL A 61 0.42 9.50 -0.57
CA VAL A 61 0.84 8.48 0.37
C VAL A 61 -0.32 7.53 0.63
N ILE A 62 -0.02 6.26 0.79
CA ILE A 62 -1.02 5.28 1.19
C ILE A 62 -0.64 4.77 2.57
N ARG A 63 -1.62 4.75 3.48
CA ARG A 63 -1.45 4.20 4.80
C ARG A 63 -2.20 2.90 4.84
N ALA A 64 -1.52 1.81 5.09
CA ALA A 64 -2.10 0.47 5.05
C ALA A 64 -1.65 -0.34 6.25
N TRP A 65 -2.41 -1.36 6.57
CA TRP A 65 -2.14 -2.23 7.71
C TRP A 65 -1.15 -3.31 7.30
N ASP A 66 0.04 -3.27 7.92
CA ASP A 66 1.07 -4.27 7.67
C ASP A 66 0.70 -5.51 8.49
N ILE A 67 0.33 -6.56 7.82
CA ILE A 67 -0.21 -7.73 8.48
C ILE A 67 0.83 -8.40 9.37
N ASN A 68 2.06 -8.45 8.91
CA ASN A 68 3.10 -9.12 9.68
C ASN A 68 3.54 -8.34 10.90
N LYS A 69 3.49 -7.03 10.83
CA LYS A 69 3.89 -6.21 11.95
C LYS A 69 2.70 -5.80 12.81
N GLU A 70 1.50 -6.02 12.34
CA GLU A 70 0.29 -5.64 13.05
C GLU A 70 0.32 -4.15 13.39
N ALA A 71 0.61 -3.33 12.42
CA ALA A 71 0.66 -1.89 12.58
C ALA A 71 0.44 -1.21 11.26
N PHE A 72 -0.04 0.02 11.31
CA PHE A 72 -0.19 0.79 10.09
C PHE A 72 1.16 1.31 9.65
N ARG A 73 1.38 1.30 8.34
CA ARG A 73 2.58 1.85 7.76
C ARG A 73 2.20 2.63 6.54
N SER A 74 2.96 3.67 6.27
CA SER A 74 2.69 4.53 5.13
C SER A 74 3.82 4.43 4.11
N PHE A 75 3.48 4.57 2.85
CA PHE A 75 4.49 4.58 1.81
C PHE A 75 4.03 5.53 0.71
N ARG A 76 4.99 6.10 0.00
CA ARG A 76 4.68 7.01 -1.08
C ARG A 76 4.42 6.23 -2.35
N VAL A 77 3.37 6.57 -3.05
CA VAL A 77 3.00 5.88 -4.28
C VAL A 77 4.15 5.96 -5.28
N GLU A 78 4.81 7.10 -5.34
CA GLU A 78 5.89 7.25 -6.32
C GLU A 78 7.10 6.38 -6.00
N ASN A 79 7.20 5.86 -4.79
CA ASN A 79 8.31 5.01 -4.41
C ASN A 79 8.01 3.53 -4.53
N VAL A 80 6.82 3.18 -4.99
CA VAL A 80 6.44 1.77 -5.11
C VAL A 80 7.11 1.17 -6.32
N LYS A 81 7.75 0.03 -6.11
CA LYS A 81 8.40 -0.69 -7.18
C LYS A 81 7.61 -1.89 -7.63
N TYR A 82 6.76 -2.42 -6.78
CA TYR A 82 5.98 -3.61 -7.09
C TYR A 82 4.71 -3.60 -6.26
N PHE A 83 3.61 -3.99 -6.87
CA PHE A 83 2.33 -4.05 -6.17
C PHE A 83 1.51 -5.14 -6.82
N CYS A 84 1.02 -6.07 -6.01
CA CYS A 84 0.26 -7.19 -6.53
C CYS A 84 -0.75 -7.66 -5.50
N LYS A 85 -1.98 -7.88 -5.94
CA LYS A 85 -2.98 -8.47 -5.07
C LYS A 85 -2.62 -9.94 -4.86
N ILE A 86 -2.78 -10.41 -3.66
CA ILE A 86 -2.49 -11.79 -3.32
C ILE A 86 -3.72 -12.65 -3.48
#